data_5d1be309ee0158d08ef7b97fe800786b
#
_entry.id   5d1be309ee0158d08ef7b97fe800786b
#
_cell.length_a   1.000
_cell.length_b   1.000
_cell.length_c   1.000
_cell.angle_alpha   90.00
_cell.angle_beta   90.00
_cell.angle_gamma   90.00
#
_symmetry.space_group_name_H-M   'P 1'
#
loop_
_entity.id
_entity.type
_entity.pdbx_description
1 polymer ?
#
loop_
_entity_poly.entity_id
_entity_poly.type
_entity_poly.pdbx_seq_one_letter_code
_entity_poly.pdbx_strand_id
1 'polypeptide(L)'
;MAAMVRGWSGRLRGALVASVLVVTACASGPRAPGPPSAYLGTVVDTPVSASVADLPLITDAGQVTSLAAWHGQVVVLTDFLTLCQETCPLTTGNLLMMDRAVSAAGLARRVRFVELTVDPNRDTPSRLRAYRTLVGAPANWTLLTGSPAVIARIWRYFGVWYQQVAEGNPPGTDWLTGRSLTYDIAHQDALLYLDARGRERFSVVASPNATGAPIVPALRRFLNAQGRANLSRPDASTWTAAEALSPIAWLTGEMIRLPAN
;
A
#
# COMPACT_ATOMS: atom_id res chain seq x y z
N MET A 1 -53.49 -38.75 -87.97
CA MET A 1 -52.08 -38.37 -87.74
C MET A 1 -52.00 -37.74 -86.34
N ALA A 2 -51.43 -38.47 -85.43
CA ALA A 2 -51.35 -38.12 -84.03
C ALA A 2 -50.05 -37.30 -83.74
N ALA A 3 -50.17 -36.17 -83.03
CA ALA A 3 -49.04 -35.47 -82.50
C ALA A 3 -49.10 -35.48 -80.96
N MET A 4 -48.07 -36.13 -80.44
CA MET A 4 -47.86 -36.30 -79.01
C MET A 4 -47.27 -35.01 -78.37
N VAL A 5 -47.92 -34.49 -77.38
CA VAL A 5 -47.34 -33.39 -76.56
C VAL A 5 -46.81 -34.03 -75.29
N ARG A 6 -45.50 -33.90 -75.05
CA ARG A 6 -44.82 -34.28 -73.81
C ARG A 6 -44.92 -33.17 -72.81
N GLY A 7 -45.51 -33.40 -71.64
CA GLY A 7 -45.47 -32.56 -70.52
C GLY A 7 -44.15 -32.60 -69.76
N TRP A 8 -43.61 -31.46 -69.42
CA TRP A 8 -42.34 -31.28 -68.60
C TRP A 8 -42.73 -30.85 -67.23
N SER A 9 -42.60 -31.71 -66.26
CA SER A 9 -42.77 -31.41 -64.83
C SER A 9 -41.50 -30.92 -64.22
N GLY A 10 -41.36 -29.57 -64.06
CA GLY A 10 -40.27 -28.95 -63.34
C GLY A 10 -40.51 -29.01 -61.81
N ARG A 11 -39.67 -29.77 -61.13
CA ARG A 11 -39.64 -29.75 -59.66
C ARG A 11 -38.81 -28.55 -59.17
N LEU A 12 -39.44 -27.51 -58.59
CA LEU A 12 -38.75 -26.47 -57.84
C LEU A 12 -38.23 -27.07 -56.51
N ARG A 13 -36.92 -27.15 -56.42
CA ARG A 13 -36.24 -27.42 -55.15
C ARG A 13 -36.07 -26.09 -54.44
N GLY A 14 -36.90 -25.83 -53.42
CA GLY A 14 -36.70 -24.71 -52.51
C GLY A 14 -35.49 -24.93 -51.60
N ALA A 15 -34.46 -24.13 -51.76
CA ALA A 15 -33.31 -24.10 -50.85
C ALA A 15 -33.69 -23.24 -49.64
N LEU A 16 -33.88 -23.87 -48.47
CA LEU A 16 -33.98 -23.20 -47.18
C LEU A 16 -32.60 -22.70 -46.79
N VAL A 17 -32.37 -21.38 -46.88
CA VAL A 17 -31.18 -20.73 -46.32
C VAL A 17 -31.47 -20.50 -44.82
N ALA A 18 -30.92 -21.37 -44.01
CA ALA A 18 -30.90 -21.15 -42.54
C ALA A 18 -29.91 -20.08 -42.19
N SER A 19 -30.37 -18.86 -41.89
CA SER A 19 -29.55 -17.79 -41.37
C SER A 19 -29.20 -18.08 -39.90
N VAL A 20 -27.95 -18.50 -39.64
CA VAL A 20 -27.42 -18.63 -38.29
C VAL A 20 -27.08 -17.23 -37.77
N LEU A 21 -27.91 -16.69 -36.89
CA LEU A 21 -27.61 -15.51 -36.11
C LEU A 21 -26.54 -15.88 -35.07
N VAL A 22 -25.27 -15.53 -35.34
CA VAL A 22 -24.19 -15.61 -34.35
C VAL A 22 -24.37 -14.41 -33.38
N VAL A 23 -25.01 -14.68 -32.26
CA VAL A 23 -25.05 -13.72 -31.14
C VAL A 23 -23.67 -13.73 -30.47
N THR A 24 -22.83 -12.78 -30.85
CA THR A 24 -21.56 -12.49 -30.15
C THR A 24 -21.94 -11.90 -28.79
N ALA A 25 -22.01 -12.74 -27.76
CA ALA A 25 -22.05 -12.29 -26.38
C ALA A 25 -20.72 -11.59 -26.08
N CYS A 26 -20.69 -10.26 -26.05
CA CYS A 26 -19.59 -9.51 -25.47
C CYS A 26 -19.53 -9.88 -23.98
N ALA A 27 -18.71 -10.85 -23.63
CA ALA A 27 -18.36 -11.10 -22.25
C ALA A 27 -17.66 -9.84 -21.72
N SER A 28 -18.37 -9.06 -20.92
CA SER A 28 -17.79 -7.95 -20.18
C SER A 28 -16.74 -8.55 -19.26
N GLY A 29 -15.47 -8.45 -19.63
CA GLY A 29 -14.36 -8.82 -18.74
C GLY A 29 -14.47 -8.05 -17.41
N PRO A 30 -13.85 -8.54 -16.33
CA PRO A 30 -13.86 -7.84 -15.04
C PRO A 30 -13.41 -6.40 -15.25
N ARG A 31 -14.25 -5.45 -14.81
CA ARG A 31 -13.96 -4.02 -14.92
C ARG A 31 -12.75 -3.70 -14.07
N ALA A 32 -11.77 -2.96 -14.62
CA ALA A 32 -10.62 -2.48 -13.87
C ALA A 32 -11.06 -1.69 -12.62
N PRO A 33 -10.37 -1.83 -11.48
CA PRO A 33 -10.68 -1.09 -10.27
C PRO A 33 -10.67 0.42 -10.52
N GLY A 34 -11.69 1.11 -10.02
CA GLY A 34 -11.77 2.57 -10.04
C GLY A 34 -11.01 3.22 -8.88
N PRO A 35 -11.04 4.57 -8.78
CA PRO A 35 -10.45 5.28 -7.66
C PRO A 35 -11.08 4.82 -6.33
N PRO A 36 -10.30 4.85 -5.23
CA PRO A 36 -10.79 4.48 -3.90
C PRO A 36 -11.91 5.38 -3.41
N SER A 37 -12.62 4.91 -2.38
CA SER A 37 -13.66 5.70 -1.72
C SER A 37 -13.11 6.98 -1.09
N ALA A 38 -13.85 8.09 -1.21
CA ALA A 38 -13.55 9.34 -0.54
C ALA A 38 -13.65 9.24 1.01
N TYR A 39 -14.30 8.21 1.54
CA TYR A 39 -14.30 7.94 2.98
C TYR A 39 -12.96 7.40 3.49
N LEU A 40 -12.18 6.75 2.63
CA LEU A 40 -10.86 6.24 2.98
C LEU A 40 -9.81 7.35 2.97
N GLY A 41 -9.88 8.27 2.02
CA GLY A 41 -8.87 9.30 1.84
C GLY A 41 -9.14 10.20 0.65
N THR A 42 -8.11 10.90 0.20
CA THR A 42 -8.21 11.93 -0.83
C THR A 42 -7.51 11.49 -2.11
N VAL A 43 -8.21 11.62 -3.24
CA VAL A 43 -7.60 11.49 -4.57
C VAL A 43 -6.73 12.72 -4.83
N VAL A 44 -5.48 12.47 -5.16
CA VAL A 44 -4.47 13.48 -5.52
C VAL A 44 -3.99 13.18 -6.95
N ASP A 45 -3.47 14.16 -7.65
CA ASP A 45 -2.82 13.97 -8.96
C ASP A 45 -1.67 14.96 -9.13
N THR A 46 -0.71 14.87 -8.21
CA THR A 46 0.43 15.79 -8.14
C THR A 46 1.73 15.04 -8.42
N PRO A 47 2.53 15.45 -9.41
CA PRO A 47 3.86 14.87 -9.61
C PRO A 47 4.76 15.24 -8.43
N VAL A 48 5.47 14.24 -7.85
CA VAL A 48 6.50 14.54 -6.87
C VAL A 48 7.63 15.27 -7.59
N SER A 49 7.95 16.50 -7.13
CA SER A 49 8.98 17.29 -7.78
C SER A 49 10.35 16.60 -7.71
N ALA A 50 11.16 16.68 -8.76
CA ALA A 50 12.50 16.11 -8.78
C ALA A 50 13.36 16.60 -7.60
N SER A 51 13.18 17.87 -7.18
CA SER A 51 13.88 18.44 -6.02
C SER A 51 13.54 17.75 -4.70
N VAL A 52 12.49 16.91 -4.64
CA VAL A 52 12.11 16.08 -3.49
C VAL A 52 12.34 14.62 -3.80
N ALA A 53 11.95 14.14 -4.99
CA ALA A 53 12.10 12.75 -5.38
C ALA A 53 13.56 12.26 -5.41
N ASP A 54 14.50 13.15 -5.74
CA ASP A 54 15.93 12.86 -5.85
C ASP A 54 16.71 13.08 -4.54
N LEU A 55 16.04 13.49 -3.45
CA LEU A 55 16.73 13.68 -2.16
C LEU A 55 17.38 12.38 -1.68
N PRO A 56 18.64 12.43 -1.20
CA PRO A 56 19.37 11.23 -0.79
C PRO A 56 18.79 10.67 0.50
N LEU A 57 18.35 9.42 0.41
CA LEU A 57 17.87 8.60 1.51
C LEU A 57 18.83 7.42 1.73
N ILE A 58 18.77 6.81 2.90
CA ILE A 58 19.61 5.68 3.27
C ILE A 58 18.71 4.51 3.66
N THR A 59 18.92 3.36 3.03
CA THR A 59 18.18 2.14 3.33
C THR A 59 18.65 1.50 4.62
N ASP A 60 17.88 0.56 5.16
CA ASP A 60 18.26 -0.34 6.23
C ASP A 60 19.54 -1.16 5.93
N ALA A 61 19.88 -1.35 4.64
CA ALA A 61 21.15 -1.95 4.21
C ALA A 61 22.32 -0.95 4.19
N GLY A 62 22.09 0.34 4.47
CA GLY A 62 23.11 1.39 4.42
C GLY A 62 23.40 1.92 3.01
N GLN A 63 22.56 1.58 2.03
CA GLN A 63 22.72 2.04 0.64
C GLN A 63 22.03 3.39 0.44
N VAL A 64 22.64 4.27 -0.34
CA VAL A 64 22.03 5.54 -0.75
C VAL A 64 21.00 5.25 -1.84
N THR A 65 19.82 5.84 -1.71
CA THR A 65 18.70 5.75 -2.64
C THR A 65 17.91 7.05 -2.65
N SER A 66 16.77 7.09 -3.36
CA SER A 66 15.82 8.20 -3.35
C SER A 66 14.42 7.68 -3.68
N LEU A 67 13.38 8.50 -3.56
CA LEU A 67 12.03 8.12 -3.98
C LEU A 67 11.97 7.86 -5.50
N ALA A 68 12.76 8.58 -6.30
CA ALA A 68 12.85 8.39 -7.75
C ALA A 68 13.38 6.99 -8.15
N ALA A 69 14.09 6.30 -7.29
CA ALA A 69 14.64 4.96 -7.57
C ALA A 69 13.55 3.89 -7.81
N TRP A 70 12.31 4.19 -7.44
CA TRP A 70 11.17 3.27 -7.62
C TRP A 70 10.22 3.67 -8.77
N HIS A 71 10.64 4.54 -9.68
CA HIS A 71 9.90 4.74 -10.93
C HIS A 71 9.69 3.38 -11.62
N GLY A 72 8.49 3.16 -12.15
CA GLY A 72 8.06 1.87 -12.70
C GLY A 72 7.28 0.99 -11.71
N GLN A 73 7.27 1.35 -10.41
CA GLN A 73 6.51 0.66 -9.36
C GLN A 73 5.44 1.58 -8.76
N VAL A 74 4.37 1.00 -8.27
CA VAL A 74 3.46 1.67 -7.33
C VAL A 74 4.14 1.67 -5.96
N VAL A 75 4.23 2.83 -5.31
CA VAL A 75 4.85 2.97 -4.00
C VAL A 75 3.78 3.29 -2.97
N VAL A 76 3.74 2.53 -1.89
CA VAL A 76 3.01 2.83 -0.66
C VAL A 76 4.01 3.40 0.33
N LEU A 77 4.01 4.71 0.49
CA LEU A 77 4.91 5.43 1.38
C LEU A 77 4.17 5.76 2.68
N THR A 78 4.75 5.46 3.83
CA THR A 78 4.22 5.82 5.14
C THR A 78 5.31 6.37 6.04
N ASP A 79 4.92 7.27 6.92
CA ASP A 79 5.74 7.72 8.04
C ASP A 79 5.77 6.67 9.14
N PHE A 80 6.89 6.56 9.82
CA PHE A 80 7.04 5.66 10.96
C PHE A 80 8.24 6.04 11.82
N LEU A 81 8.36 5.44 12.99
CA LEU A 81 9.62 5.31 13.73
C LEU A 81 9.66 3.97 14.46
N THR A 82 10.87 3.43 14.61
CA THR A 82 11.05 2.10 15.24
C THR A 82 10.71 2.10 16.74
N LEU A 83 10.64 3.25 17.36
CA LEU A 83 10.35 3.45 18.79
C LEU A 83 8.93 3.95 19.06
N CYS A 84 8.05 4.00 18.08
CA CYS A 84 6.64 4.31 18.29
C CYS A 84 5.96 3.20 19.09
N GLN A 85 5.27 3.59 20.16
CA GLN A 85 4.59 2.67 21.07
C GLN A 85 3.08 2.60 20.83
N GLU A 86 2.54 3.29 19.79
CA GLU A 86 1.10 3.51 19.64
C GLU A 86 0.55 3.00 18.31
N THR A 87 0.95 3.57 17.18
CA THR A 87 0.35 3.33 15.87
C THR A 87 1.28 2.59 14.90
N CYS A 88 2.60 2.88 14.87
CA CYS A 88 3.50 2.27 13.91
C CYS A 88 3.54 0.72 13.95
N PRO A 89 3.50 0.05 15.13
CA PRO A 89 3.38 -1.42 15.15
C PRO A 89 2.10 -1.93 14.49
N LEU A 90 1.02 -1.15 14.56
CA LEU A 90 -0.28 -1.48 13.97
C LEU A 90 -0.24 -1.26 12.45
N THR A 91 0.34 -0.13 12.00
CA THR A 91 0.60 0.16 10.58
C THR A 91 1.44 -0.94 9.95
N THR A 92 2.58 -1.29 10.58
CA THR A 92 3.45 -2.39 10.12
C THR A 92 2.69 -3.72 10.00
N GLY A 93 1.83 -4.05 10.97
CA GLY A 93 0.98 -5.23 10.92
C GLY A 93 0.04 -5.24 9.71
N ASN A 94 -0.64 -4.12 9.44
CA ASN A 94 -1.49 -3.96 8.27
C ASN A 94 -0.70 -4.05 6.96
N LEU A 95 0.48 -3.42 6.88
CA LEU A 95 1.34 -3.49 5.70
C LEU A 95 1.79 -4.93 5.42
N LEU A 96 2.05 -5.76 6.45
CA LEU A 96 2.35 -7.19 6.27
C LEU A 96 1.16 -7.96 5.68
N MET A 97 -0.08 -7.63 6.06
CA MET A 97 -1.28 -8.20 5.43
C MET A 97 -1.42 -7.76 3.98
N MET A 98 -1.22 -6.46 3.72
CA MET A 98 -1.28 -5.90 2.36
C MET A 98 -0.23 -6.53 1.46
N ASP A 99 1.01 -6.71 1.95
CA ASP A 99 2.08 -7.35 1.19
C ASP A 99 1.73 -8.82 0.82
N ARG A 100 1.19 -9.58 1.76
CA ARG A 100 0.71 -10.94 1.47
C ARG A 100 -0.32 -10.95 0.33
N ALA A 101 -1.27 -10.01 0.35
CA ALA A 101 -2.28 -9.88 -0.70
C ALA A 101 -1.68 -9.47 -2.05
N VAL A 102 -0.76 -8.51 -2.05
CA VAL A 102 -0.01 -8.06 -3.24
C VAL A 102 0.82 -9.20 -3.82
N SER A 103 1.50 -9.97 -2.96
CA SER A 103 2.30 -11.12 -3.36
C SER A 103 1.44 -12.26 -3.91
N ALA A 104 0.30 -12.56 -3.28
CA ALA A 104 -0.67 -13.55 -3.76
C ALA A 104 -1.27 -13.17 -5.13
N ALA A 105 -1.42 -11.87 -5.40
CA ALA A 105 -1.85 -11.35 -6.69
C ALA A 105 -0.72 -11.31 -7.76
N GLY A 106 0.50 -11.76 -7.44
CA GLY A 106 1.66 -11.74 -8.35
C GLY A 106 2.27 -10.34 -8.57
N LEU A 107 1.96 -9.37 -7.71
CA LEU A 107 2.30 -7.96 -7.88
C LEU A 107 3.55 -7.51 -7.09
N ALA A 108 4.25 -8.41 -6.38
CA ALA A 108 5.39 -8.06 -5.53
C ALA A 108 6.51 -7.29 -6.25
N ARG A 109 6.65 -7.45 -7.58
CA ARG A 109 7.62 -6.66 -8.37
C ARG A 109 7.08 -5.33 -8.86
N ARG A 110 5.76 -5.10 -8.82
CA ARG A 110 5.09 -3.89 -9.28
C ARG A 110 4.71 -2.95 -8.14
N VAL A 111 4.77 -3.42 -6.89
CA VAL A 111 4.39 -2.66 -5.69
C VAL A 111 5.54 -2.66 -4.69
N ARG A 112 5.87 -1.49 -4.17
CA ARG A 112 6.89 -1.26 -3.15
C ARG A 112 6.25 -0.66 -1.91
N PHE A 113 6.52 -1.26 -0.75
CA PHE A 113 6.20 -0.67 0.54
C PHE A 113 7.43 0.08 1.07
N VAL A 114 7.24 1.31 1.51
CA VAL A 114 8.31 2.19 1.99
C VAL A 114 7.89 2.80 3.32
N GLU A 115 8.60 2.47 4.36
CA GLU A 115 8.52 3.15 5.66
C GLU A 115 9.68 4.13 5.76
N LEU A 116 9.38 5.43 5.80
CA LEU A 116 10.36 6.50 5.93
C LEU A 116 10.27 7.10 7.33
N THR A 117 11.38 7.10 8.05
CA THR A 117 11.40 7.55 9.45
C THR A 117 11.00 9.01 9.62
N VAL A 118 10.38 9.33 10.77
CA VAL A 118 10.23 10.67 11.32
C VAL A 118 11.24 10.95 12.45
N ASP A 119 12.09 9.98 12.78
CA ASP A 119 13.10 10.07 13.82
C ASP A 119 14.50 9.66 13.34
N PRO A 120 15.08 10.37 12.39
CA PRO A 120 16.36 9.99 11.79
C PRO A 120 17.54 9.98 12.79
N ASN A 121 17.40 10.61 13.94
CA ASN A 121 18.43 10.63 14.99
C ASN A 121 18.56 9.26 15.69
N ARG A 122 17.47 8.55 15.90
CA ARG A 122 17.46 7.21 16.52
C ARG A 122 17.35 6.08 15.49
N ASP A 123 16.65 6.30 14.39
CA ASP A 123 16.45 5.31 13.32
C ASP A 123 17.66 5.23 12.37
N THR A 124 18.77 4.75 12.89
CA THR A 124 19.97 4.48 12.10
C THR A 124 19.75 3.27 11.16
N PRO A 125 20.53 3.12 10.09
CA PRO A 125 20.46 1.92 9.20
C PRO A 125 20.53 0.59 9.97
N SER A 126 21.35 0.51 11.01
CA SER A 126 21.47 -0.70 11.83
C SER A 126 20.20 -0.99 12.64
N ARG A 127 19.55 0.05 13.18
CA ARG A 127 18.27 -0.08 13.88
C ARG A 127 17.15 -0.47 12.92
N LEU A 128 17.08 0.17 11.75
CA LEU A 128 16.12 -0.17 10.71
C LEU A 128 16.27 -1.63 10.26
N ARG A 129 17.50 -2.12 10.12
CA ARG A 129 17.79 -3.53 9.81
C ARG A 129 17.31 -4.47 10.91
N ALA A 130 17.53 -4.11 12.17
CA ALA A 130 17.03 -4.88 13.30
C ALA A 130 15.48 -4.93 13.30
N TYR A 131 14.83 -3.80 13.02
CA TYR A 131 13.37 -3.73 12.89
C TYR A 131 12.87 -4.57 11.71
N ARG A 132 13.47 -4.46 10.51
CA ARG A 132 13.18 -5.32 9.36
C ARG A 132 13.20 -6.81 9.74
N THR A 133 14.28 -7.23 10.43
CA THR A 133 14.44 -8.63 10.87
C THR A 133 13.35 -9.00 11.87
N LEU A 134 13.05 -8.13 12.81
CA LEU A 134 12.03 -8.34 13.83
C LEU A 134 10.64 -8.58 13.24
N VAL A 135 10.25 -7.77 12.25
CA VAL A 135 8.91 -7.84 11.64
C VAL A 135 8.84 -8.82 10.47
N GLY A 136 9.98 -9.32 9.99
CA GLY A 136 10.04 -10.22 8.83
C GLY A 136 9.62 -9.51 7.53
N ALA A 137 10.03 -8.24 7.35
CA ALA A 137 9.65 -7.46 6.18
C ALA A 137 10.16 -8.10 4.87
N PRO A 138 9.31 -8.26 3.85
CA PRO A 138 9.66 -8.91 2.59
C PRO A 138 10.58 -8.07 1.69
N ALA A 139 11.03 -8.64 0.57
CA ALA A 139 12.02 -8.01 -0.31
C ALA A 139 11.50 -6.73 -1.02
N ASN A 140 10.19 -6.62 -1.25
CA ASN A 140 9.56 -5.42 -1.83
C ASN A 140 9.22 -4.35 -0.79
N TRP A 141 9.74 -4.46 0.41
CA TRP A 141 9.59 -3.50 1.49
C TRP A 141 10.95 -2.87 1.82
N THR A 142 11.01 -1.56 1.96
CA THR A 142 12.22 -0.81 2.26
C THR A 142 11.97 0.13 3.43
N LEU A 143 12.87 0.08 4.41
CA LEU A 143 12.89 1.04 5.52
C LEU A 143 13.97 2.08 5.23
N LEU A 144 13.63 3.34 5.43
CA LEU A 144 14.46 4.48 5.04
C LEU A 144 14.72 5.44 6.19
N THR A 145 15.92 5.95 6.19
CA THR A 145 16.35 7.10 6.99
C THR A 145 17.13 8.07 6.11
N GLY A 146 17.64 9.13 6.70
CA GLY A 146 18.44 10.15 6.01
C GLY A 146 18.89 11.22 6.97
N SER A 147 19.50 12.31 6.47
CA SER A 147 19.77 13.44 7.34
C SER A 147 18.46 14.08 7.85
N PRO A 148 18.45 14.66 9.07
CA PRO A 148 17.24 15.33 9.58
C PRO A 148 16.66 16.39 8.63
N ALA A 149 17.53 17.12 7.92
CA ALA A 149 17.10 18.12 6.96
C ALA A 149 16.39 17.52 5.73
N VAL A 150 16.88 16.37 5.24
CA VAL A 150 16.26 15.63 4.12
C VAL A 150 14.90 15.08 4.53
N ILE A 151 14.82 14.42 5.70
CA ILE A 151 13.58 13.86 6.23
C ILE A 151 12.54 14.97 6.43
N ALA A 152 12.92 16.09 7.06
CA ALA A 152 12.03 17.23 7.26
C ALA A 152 11.54 17.84 5.93
N ARG A 153 12.38 17.89 4.91
CA ARG A 153 12.00 18.41 3.60
C ARG A 153 11.00 17.51 2.89
N ILE A 154 11.18 16.19 2.94
CA ILE A 154 10.26 15.23 2.33
C ILE A 154 8.90 15.28 3.03
N TRP A 155 8.86 15.18 4.34
CA TRP A 155 7.60 15.17 5.08
C TRP A 155 6.84 16.50 4.99
N ARG A 156 7.55 17.62 4.98
CA ARG A 156 6.92 18.92 4.71
C ARG A 156 6.29 18.98 3.32
N TYR A 157 6.92 18.37 2.30
CA TYR A 157 6.37 18.33 0.95
C TYR A 157 5.05 17.54 0.90
N PHE A 158 4.97 16.42 1.57
CA PHE A 158 3.76 15.60 1.65
C PHE A 158 2.76 16.08 2.70
N GLY A 159 3.04 17.14 3.44
CA GLY A 159 2.16 17.67 4.48
C GLY A 159 2.08 16.80 5.74
N VAL A 160 3.02 15.90 5.94
CA VAL A 160 3.08 15.07 7.15
C VAL A 160 3.74 15.86 8.28
N TRP A 161 2.99 16.01 9.36
CA TRP A 161 3.46 16.68 10.57
C TRP A 161 4.07 15.69 11.54
N TYR A 162 5.17 16.10 12.19
CA TYR A 162 5.76 15.39 13.31
C TYR A 162 6.51 16.36 14.23
N GLN A 163 6.62 16.00 15.52
CA GLN A 163 7.28 16.81 16.53
C GLN A 163 7.84 15.94 17.66
N GLN A 164 9.07 16.26 18.12
CA GLN A 164 9.59 15.68 19.33
C GLN A 164 8.80 16.17 20.55
N VAL A 165 8.40 15.23 21.40
CA VAL A 165 7.65 15.47 22.63
C VAL A 165 8.34 14.78 23.81
N ALA A 166 7.94 15.14 25.02
CA ALA A 166 8.42 14.43 26.20
C ALA A 166 7.93 12.97 26.18
N GLU A 167 8.76 12.07 26.67
CA GLU A 167 8.39 10.68 26.90
C GLU A 167 7.33 10.57 28.01
N GLY A 168 6.56 9.50 27.99
CA GLY A 168 5.57 9.19 29.01
C GLY A 168 6.19 8.95 30.39
N ASN A 169 5.35 8.93 31.43
CA ASN A 169 5.78 8.62 32.78
C ASN A 169 4.95 7.43 33.35
N PRO A 170 5.58 6.27 33.63
CA PRO A 170 7.00 5.97 33.42
C PRO A 170 7.38 5.95 31.93
N PRO A 171 8.66 6.22 31.58
CA PRO A 171 9.12 6.16 30.21
C PRO A 171 9.08 4.74 29.68
N GLY A 172 8.82 4.60 28.38
CA GLY A 172 8.89 3.33 27.68
C GLY A 172 10.31 2.77 27.65
N THR A 173 10.43 1.49 27.28
CA THR A 173 11.73 0.80 27.17
C THR A 173 11.98 0.46 25.71
N ASP A 174 13.11 0.87 25.20
CA ASP A 174 13.59 0.53 23.85
C ASP A 174 13.60 -1.00 23.65
N TRP A 175 12.83 -1.48 22.71
CA TRP A 175 12.67 -2.92 22.42
C TRP A 175 13.97 -3.61 21.98
N LEU A 176 14.95 -2.86 21.45
CA LEU A 176 16.23 -3.38 20.96
C LEU A 176 17.32 -3.36 22.04
N THR A 177 17.39 -2.28 22.81
CA THR A 177 18.49 -2.05 23.76
C THR A 177 18.14 -2.28 25.22
N GLY A 178 16.86 -2.33 25.56
CA GLY A 178 16.35 -2.42 26.93
C GLY A 178 16.52 -1.11 27.74
N ARG A 179 16.96 -0.01 27.12
CA ARG A 179 17.16 1.27 27.80
C ARG A 179 15.86 2.07 27.85
N SER A 180 15.69 2.87 28.89
CA SER A 180 14.56 3.82 28.97
C SER A 180 14.62 4.81 27.81
N LEU A 181 13.44 5.11 27.24
CA LEU A 181 13.30 6.16 26.23
C LEU A 181 13.44 7.53 26.89
N THR A 182 13.98 8.51 26.17
CA THR A 182 14.26 9.84 26.66
C THR A 182 13.35 10.91 26.05
N TYR A 183 12.71 10.59 24.94
CA TYR A 183 11.72 11.42 24.26
C TYR A 183 10.87 10.54 23.32
N ASP A 184 9.73 11.06 22.92
CA ASP A 184 8.88 10.48 21.89
C ASP A 184 8.72 11.43 20.69
N ILE A 185 8.17 10.91 19.58
CA ILE A 185 7.80 11.69 18.41
C ILE A 185 6.30 11.56 18.19
N ALA A 186 5.57 12.63 18.45
CA ALA A 186 4.19 12.74 17.99
C ALA A 186 4.19 13.00 16.50
N HIS A 187 3.42 12.24 15.74
CA HIS A 187 3.34 12.36 14.28
C HIS A 187 1.93 12.05 13.77
N GLN A 188 1.67 12.48 12.56
CA GLN A 188 0.46 12.18 11.83
C GLN A 188 0.62 10.80 11.18
N ASP A 189 -0.40 9.95 11.27
CA ASP A 189 -0.41 8.68 10.54
C ASP A 189 -0.83 8.92 9.08
N ALA A 190 0.02 8.62 8.11
CA ALA A 190 -0.26 8.83 6.70
C ALA A 190 0.13 7.62 5.83
N LEU A 191 -0.73 7.27 4.87
CA LEU A 191 -0.37 6.41 3.74
C LEU A 191 -0.47 7.22 2.46
N LEU A 192 0.62 7.30 1.72
CA LEU A 192 0.73 8.02 0.45
C LEU A 192 0.95 7.00 -0.66
N TYR A 193 0.16 7.11 -1.73
CA TYR A 193 0.24 6.18 -2.85
C TYR A 193 0.77 6.91 -4.08
N LEU A 194 1.98 6.53 -4.50
CA LEU A 194 2.61 7.06 -5.71
C LEU A 194 2.43 6.05 -6.85
N ASP A 195 2.10 6.54 -8.03
CA ASP A 195 2.04 5.70 -9.22
C ASP A 195 3.44 5.42 -9.81
N ALA A 196 3.49 4.55 -10.81
CA ALA A 196 4.73 4.17 -11.48
C ALA A 196 5.47 5.36 -12.16
N ARG A 197 4.84 6.52 -12.27
CA ARG A 197 5.44 7.75 -12.80
C ARG A 197 5.94 8.70 -11.69
N GLY A 198 5.86 8.28 -10.44
CA GLY A 198 6.22 9.10 -9.29
C GLY A 198 5.22 10.24 -9.01
N ARG A 199 3.94 10.06 -9.37
CA ARG A 199 2.88 11.00 -9.02
C ARG A 199 2.18 10.51 -7.76
N GLU A 200 1.96 11.39 -6.81
CA GLU A 200 1.02 11.12 -5.71
C GLU A 200 -0.41 11.05 -6.28
N ARG A 201 -1.09 9.95 -6.00
CA ARG A 201 -2.41 9.66 -6.56
C ARG A 201 -3.49 9.51 -5.50
N PHE A 202 -3.12 9.13 -4.30
CA PHE A 202 -4.06 8.99 -3.19
C PHE A 202 -3.34 9.18 -1.87
N SER A 203 -4.00 9.77 -0.89
CA SER A 203 -3.49 9.90 0.48
C SER A 203 -4.56 9.51 1.50
N VAL A 204 -4.15 8.78 2.52
CA VAL A 204 -4.94 8.45 3.71
C VAL A 204 -4.27 9.12 4.90
N VAL A 205 -5.03 9.87 5.67
CA VAL A 205 -4.57 10.52 6.91
C VAL A 205 -5.51 10.07 8.02
N ALA A 206 -5.20 8.97 8.63
CA ALA A 206 -5.99 8.34 9.70
C ALA A 206 -5.17 7.24 10.37
N SER A 207 -5.50 6.91 11.61
CA SER A 207 -4.86 5.85 12.35
C SER A 207 -5.20 4.45 11.81
N PRO A 208 -4.30 3.46 11.93
CA PRO A 208 -4.53 2.10 11.48
C PRO A 208 -5.52 1.35 12.38
N ASN A 209 -6.45 0.62 11.77
CA ASN A 209 -7.22 -0.43 12.42
C ASN A 209 -6.52 -1.77 12.13
N ALA A 210 -5.82 -2.31 13.11
CA ALA A 210 -5.03 -3.51 12.98
C ALA A 210 -5.79 -4.79 13.42
N THR A 211 -7.12 -4.78 13.39
CA THR A 211 -7.91 -5.98 13.70
C THR A 211 -7.53 -7.12 12.77
N GLY A 212 -7.04 -8.22 13.33
CA GLY A 212 -6.55 -9.38 12.59
C GLY A 212 -5.14 -9.25 12.02
N ALA A 213 -4.45 -8.10 12.18
CA ALA A 213 -3.09 -7.93 11.70
C ALA A 213 -2.06 -8.73 12.55
N PRO A 214 -1.02 -9.27 11.92
CA PRO A 214 0.03 -10.02 12.60
C PRO A 214 1.02 -9.07 13.28
N ILE A 215 0.76 -8.68 14.53
CA ILE A 215 1.70 -7.87 15.28
C ILE A 215 2.65 -8.80 16.02
N VAL A 216 3.93 -8.70 15.71
CA VAL A 216 4.96 -9.54 16.32
C VAL A 216 5.01 -9.36 17.84
N PRO A 217 5.26 -10.44 18.64
CA PRO A 217 5.14 -10.39 20.10
C PRO A 217 6.01 -9.31 20.76
N ALA A 218 7.19 -9.02 20.23
CA ALA A 218 8.07 -7.99 20.78
C ALA A 218 7.43 -6.59 20.66
N LEU A 219 6.88 -6.24 19.50
CA LEU A 219 6.20 -4.95 19.30
C LEU A 219 4.89 -4.88 20.08
N ARG A 220 4.14 -5.97 20.20
CA ARG A 220 2.94 -6.01 21.03
C ARG A 220 3.27 -5.71 22.51
N ARG A 221 4.38 -6.24 23.04
CA ARG A 221 4.86 -5.92 24.40
C ARG A 221 5.35 -4.48 24.54
N PHE A 222 5.87 -3.94 23.45
CA PHE A 222 6.39 -2.56 23.40
C PHE A 222 5.26 -1.50 23.41
N LEU A 223 4.03 -1.85 23.01
CA LEU A 223 2.90 -0.91 23.04
C LEU A 223 2.68 -0.33 24.44
N ASN A 224 2.51 0.99 24.52
CA ASN A 224 2.06 1.69 25.72
C ASN A 224 0.54 1.50 25.95
N ALA A 225 -0.05 2.19 26.89
CA ALA A 225 -1.48 2.09 27.21
C ALA A 225 -2.35 2.50 26.01
N GLN A 226 -1.97 3.58 25.31
CA GLN A 226 -2.68 4.07 24.13
C GLN A 226 -2.56 3.08 22.96
N GLY A 227 -1.36 2.56 22.69
CA GLY A 227 -1.17 1.56 21.64
C GLY A 227 -1.97 0.27 21.87
N ARG A 228 -2.09 -0.17 23.12
CA ARG A 228 -2.97 -1.30 23.48
C ARG A 228 -4.46 -0.95 23.30
N ALA A 229 -4.85 0.29 23.59
CA ALA A 229 -6.21 0.76 23.35
C ALA A 229 -6.51 0.79 21.83
N ASN A 230 -5.61 1.34 21.02
CA ASN A 230 -5.72 1.39 19.56
C ASN A 230 -5.84 -0.01 18.94
N LEU A 231 -5.10 -0.99 19.49
CA LEU A 231 -5.15 -2.37 19.03
C LEU A 231 -6.49 -3.07 19.37
N SER A 232 -7.07 -2.78 20.53
CA SER A 232 -8.26 -3.48 21.03
C SER A 232 -9.58 -2.79 20.73
N ARG A 233 -9.56 -1.47 20.58
CA ARG A 233 -10.73 -0.61 20.34
C ARG A 233 -10.34 0.52 19.40
N PRO A 234 -10.16 0.24 18.08
CA PRO A 234 -9.83 1.26 17.11
C PRO A 234 -10.96 2.29 17.00
N ASP A 235 -10.60 3.54 16.77
CA ASP A 235 -11.56 4.60 16.51
C ASP A 235 -12.36 4.38 15.22
N ALA A 236 -13.49 5.07 15.09
CA ALA A 236 -14.35 4.97 13.90
C ALA A 236 -13.69 5.50 12.61
N SER A 237 -12.76 6.45 12.75
CA SER A 237 -12.01 7.06 11.63
C SER A 237 -10.65 6.39 11.47
N THR A 238 -10.64 5.12 11.11
CA THR A 238 -9.42 4.34 10.91
C THR A 238 -9.48 3.62 9.56
N TRP A 239 -8.32 3.19 9.06
CA TRP A 239 -8.23 2.37 7.84
C TRP A 239 -7.81 0.94 8.17
N THR A 240 -8.35 -0.01 7.43
CA THR A 240 -7.99 -1.43 7.48
C THR A 240 -7.07 -1.82 6.33
N ALA A 241 -6.33 -2.92 6.48
CA ALA A 241 -5.51 -3.46 5.39
C ALA A 241 -6.34 -3.73 4.12
N ALA A 242 -7.59 -4.18 4.25
CA ALA A 242 -8.48 -4.44 3.11
C ALA A 242 -8.84 -3.15 2.35
N GLU A 243 -9.15 -2.07 3.04
CA GLU A 243 -9.45 -0.77 2.43
C GLU A 243 -8.20 -0.17 1.78
N ALA A 244 -7.05 -0.25 2.46
CA ALA A 244 -5.77 0.27 2.00
C ALA A 244 -5.21 -0.46 0.76
N LEU A 245 -5.74 -1.64 0.40
CA LEU A 245 -5.45 -2.31 -0.87
C LEU A 245 -6.15 -1.65 -2.07
N SER A 246 -7.24 -0.88 -1.86
CA SER A 246 -8.00 -0.31 -2.97
C SER A 246 -7.22 0.71 -3.82
N PRO A 247 -6.38 1.60 -3.26
CA PRO A 247 -5.50 2.45 -4.08
C PRO A 247 -4.49 1.65 -4.90
N ILE A 248 -3.93 0.57 -4.34
CA ILE A 248 -2.99 -0.30 -5.07
C ILE A 248 -3.71 -0.98 -6.23
N ALA A 249 -4.91 -1.52 -6.00
CA ALA A 249 -5.73 -2.15 -7.03
C ALA A 249 -6.03 -1.15 -8.17
N TRP A 250 -6.45 0.07 -7.82
CA TRP A 250 -6.69 1.13 -8.79
C TRP A 250 -5.45 1.47 -9.63
N LEU A 251 -4.29 1.67 -8.98
CA LEU A 251 -3.05 2.08 -9.65
C LEU A 251 -2.41 0.97 -10.49
N THR A 252 -2.63 -0.29 -10.12
CA THR A 252 -2.12 -1.45 -10.88
C THR A 252 -3.10 -1.95 -11.94
N GLY A 253 -4.38 -1.60 -11.84
CA GLY A 253 -5.46 -2.13 -12.67
C GLY A 253 -5.87 -3.56 -12.32
N GLU A 254 -5.37 -4.11 -11.20
CA GLU A 254 -5.55 -5.49 -10.80
C GLU A 254 -6.44 -5.62 -9.56
N MET A 255 -7.28 -6.63 -9.52
CA MET A 255 -8.07 -6.95 -8.33
C MET A 255 -7.20 -7.60 -7.25
N ILE A 256 -7.11 -6.98 -6.08
CA ILE A 256 -6.34 -7.48 -4.94
C ILE A 256 -7.29 -7.70 -3.77
N ARG A 257 -7.18 -8.87 -3.13
CA ARG A 257 -7.98 -9.22 -1.95
C ARG A 257 -7.07 -9.81 -0.89
N LEU A 258 -7.41 -9.56 0.38
CA LEU A 258 -6.74 -10.26 1.47
C LEU A 258 -6.97 -11.78 1.28
N PRO A 259 -5.93 -12.61 1.44
CA PRO A 259 -6.11 -14.05 1.46
C PRO A 259 -7.07 -14.44 2.60
N ALA A 260 -7.87 -15.48 2.38
CA ALA A 260 -8.66 -16.08 3.45
C ALA A 260 -7.71 -16.63 4.51
N ASN A 261 -8.05 -16.42 5.79
CA ASN A 261 -7.30 -16.96 6.94
C ASN A 261 -7.46 -18.47 7.02
#